data_271a1e98e01511215ca849e8bac03435
#
_entry.id   271a1e98e01511215ca849e8bac03435
#
_cell.length_a   1.000
_cell.length_b   1.000
_cell.length_c   1.000
_cell.angle_alpha   90.00
_cell.angle_beta   90.00
_cell.angle_gamma   90.00
#
_symmetry.space_group_name_H-M   'P 1'
#
loop_
_entity.id
_entity.type
_entity.pdbx_description
1 polymer ?
#
loop_
_entity_poly.entity_id
_entity_poly.type
_entity_poly.pdbx_seq_one_letter_code
_entity_poly.pdbx_strand_id
1 'polypeptide(L)'
;VIFLMLAATIVVLGALGISFLRKSMNKNIATYEETMNDGYNLEIKSEIQSAIAIIQTYYERSQAGELTEEEAKELAKEVIRGMRYRDDDSGYMWIDDTDYNLVMHPILPEQEGNNRYDLTDQNGVKIIQNIMKSADAGGGYNEFYFTKADGVTVAPKRAYSEKFEPWNWVVTTGNYIDDMTEEI
;
A
#
# COMPACT_ATOMS: atom_id res chain seq x y z
N VAL A 1 37.07 -6.76 51.73
CA VAL A 1 37.56 -6.70 50.32
C VAL A 1 36.87 -7.76 49.49
N ILE A 2 36.84 -9.04 49.84
CA ILE A 2 36.25 -10.13 49.04
C ILE A 2 34.75 -9.91 48.82
N PHE A 3 33.97 -9.54 49.84
CA PHE A 3 32.52 -9.27 49.72
C PHE A 3 32.22 -8.09 48.77
N LEU A 4 33.00 -7.05 48.76
CA LEU A 4 32.88 -5.91 47.86
C LEU A 4 33.20 -6.28 46.41
N MET A 5 34.16 -7.15 46.19
CA MET A 5 34.50 -7.64 44.84
C MET A 5 33.39 -8.55 44.31
N LEU A 6 32.82 -9.41 45.16
CA LEU A 6 31.69 -10.30 44.77
C LEU A 6 30.44 -9.48 44.41
N ALA A 7 30.12 -8.44 45.18
CA ALA A 7 29.00 -7.57 44.91
C ALA A 7 29.21 -6.79 43.59
N ALA A 8 30.40 -6.30 43.32
CA ALA A 8 30.77 -5.58 42.10
C ALA A 8 30.65 -6.49 40.86
N THR A 9 31.10 -7.77 40.96
CA THR A 9 30.98 -8.72 39.85
C THR A 9 29.52 -9.08 39.56
N ILE A 10 28.68 -9.24 40.59
CA ILE A 10 27.22 -9.51 40.39
C ILE A 10 26.56 -8.32 39.66
N VAL A 11 26.88 -7.08 40.06
CA VAL A 11 26.33 -5.87 39.40
C VAL A 11 26.78 -5.78 37.95
N VAL A 12 28.05 -6.05 37.67
CA VAL A 12 28.57 -6.02 36.29
C VAL A 12 27.95 -7.09 35.42
N LEU A 13 27.83 -8.34 35.94
CA LEU A 13 27.19 -9.44 35.22
C LEU A 13 25.71 -9.14 34.98
N GLY A 14 25.01 -8.58 35.98
CA GLY A 14 23.63 -8.16 35.85
C GLY A 14 23.47 -7.07 34.78
N ALA A 15 24.33 -6.07 34.77
CA ALA A 15 24.30 -5.00 33.77
C ALA A 15 24.58 -5.53 32.35
N LEU A 16 25.56 -6.42 32.19
CA LEU A 16 25.86 -7.09 30.91
C LEU A 16 24.69 -7.96 30.46
N GLY A 17 24.07 -8.71 31.37
CA GLY A 17 22.87 -9.51 31.07
C GLY A 17 21.69 -8.68 30.60
N ILE A 18 21.41 -7.55 31.28
CA ILE A 18 20.35 -6.63 30.88
C ILE A 18 20.67 -5.99 29.51
N SER A 19 21.93 -5.59 29.29
CA SER A 19 22.35 -5.03 28.00
C SER A 19 22.19 -6.03 26.86
N PHE A 20 22.57 -7.29 27.08
CA PHE A 20 22.41 -8.37 26.11
C PHE A 20 20.94 -8.64 25.81
N LEU A 21 20.08 -8.73 26.85
CA LEU A 21 18.64 -8.92 26.67
C LEU A 21 17.99 -7.78 25.89
N ARG A 22 18.33 -6.53 26.23
CA ARG A 22 17.82 -5.35 25.47
C ARG A 22 18.24 -5.39 24.01
N LYS A 23 19.51 -5.71 23.73
CA LYS A 23 20.01 -5.82 22.36
C LYS A 23 19.31 -6.94 21.60
N SER A 24 19.06 -8.08 22.23
CA SER A 24 18.32 -9.21 21.63
C SER A 24 16.87 -8.85 21.37
N MET A 25 16.19 -8.22 22.34
CA MET A 25 14.82 -7.74 22.18
C MET A 25 14.69 -6.74 21.03
N ASN A 26 15.55 -5.72 20.98
CA ASN A 26 15.52 -4.72 19.92
C ASN A 26 15.77 -5.35 18.54
N LYS A 27 16.66 -6.33 18.44
CA LYS A 27 16.86 -7.09 17.21
C LYS A 27 15.63 -7.88 16.81
N ASN A 28 14.98 -8.54 17.76
CA ASN A 28 13.78 -9.33 17.49
C ASN A 28 12.61 -8.43 17.04
N ILE A 29 12.43 -7.27 17.68
CA ILE A 29 11.43 -6.27 17.29
C ILE A 29 11.70 -5.79 15.86
N ALA A 30 12.93 -5.37 15.55
CA ALA A 30 13.28 -4.92 14.20
C ALA A 30 13.06 -5.99 13.13
N THR A 31 13.40 -7.26 13.43
CA THR A 31 13.14 -8.38 12.50
C THR A 31 11.64 -8.62 12.33
N TYR A 32 10.86 -8.48 13.41
CA TYR A 32 9.41 -8.64 13.34
C TYR A 32 8.77 -7.53 12.49
N GLU A 33 9.15 -6.26 12.73
CA GLU A 33 8.69 -5.11 11.93
C GLU A 33 9.04 -5.27 10.45
N GLU A 34 10.26 -5.73 10.12
CA GLU A 34 10.70 -6.00 8.75
C GLU A 34 9.82 -7.10 8.11
N THR A 35 9.60 -8.20 8.82
CA THR A 35 8.78 -9.32 8.32
C THR A 35 7.32 -8.89 8.09
N MET A 36 6.75 -8.10 8.99
CA MET A 36 5.39 -7.56 8.84
C MET A 36 5.30 -6.62 7.65
N ASN A 37 6.24 -5.70 7.51
CA ASN A 37 6.30 -4.79 6.36
C ASN A 37 6.42 -5.54 5.03
N ASP A 38 7.21 -6.61 4.97
CA ASP A 38 7.33 -7.47 3.79
C ASP A 38 6.02 -8.21 3.49
N GLY A 39 5.33 -8.68 4.53
CA GLY A 39 4.00 -9.27 4.43
C GLY A 39 2.98 -8.31 3.80
N TYR A 40 2.90 -7.08 4.32
CA TYR A 40 2.01 -6.04 3.79
C TYR A 40 2.36 -5.61 2.36
N ASN A 41 3.64 -5.54 2.04
CA ASN A 41 4.09 -5.26 0.68
C ASN A 41 3.64 -6.35 -0.29
N LEU A 42 3.79 -7.61 0.12
CA LEU A 42 3.34 -8.75 -0.68
C LEU A 42 1.82 -8.76 -0.86
N GLU A 43 1.05 -8.46 0.20
CA GLU A 43 -0.40 -8.34 0.16
C GLU A 43 -0.83 -7.34 -0.90
N ILE A 44 -0.46 -6.05 -0.76
CA ILE A 44 -0.91 -5.00 -1.68
C ILE A 44 -0.44 -5.23 -3.12
N LYS A 45 0.74 -5.81 -3.32
CA LYS A 45 1.21 -6.21 -4.65
C LYS A 45 0.35 -7.34 -5.24
N SER A 46 0.04 -8.37 -4.46
CA SER A 46 -0.76 -9.51 -4.90
C SER A 46 -2.19 -9.09 -5.26
N GLU A 47 -2.77 -8.16 -4.49
CA GLU A 47 -4.08 -7.59 -4.77
C GLU A 47 -4.11 -6.82 -6.09
N ILE A 48 -3.08 -6.01 -6.38
CA ILE A 48 -2.96 -5.32 -7.67
C ILE A 48 -2.80 -6.31 -8.82
N GLN A 49 -2.00 -7.35 -8.67
CA GLN A 49 -1.85 -8.37 -9.71
C GLN A 49 -3.16 -9.11 -9.99
N SER A 50 -3.96 -9.36 -8.95
CA SER A 50 -5.29 -9.94 -9.08
C SER A 50 -6.25 -8.99 -9.83
N ALA A 51 -6.23 -7.71 -9.51
CA ALA A 51 -7.02 -6.69 -10.20
C ALA A 51 -6.61 -6.56 -11.68
N ILE A 52 -5.32 -6.55 -11.98
CA ILE A 52 -4.79 -6.53 -13.36
C ILE A 52 -5.25 -7.76 -14.14
N ALA A 53 -5.25 -8.95 -13.53
CA ALA A 53 -5.72 -10.18 -14.18
C ALA A 53 -7.23 -10.11 -14.52
N ILE A 54 -8.03 -9.49 -13.66
CA ILE A 54 -9.46 -9.24 -13.92
C ILE A 54 -9.61 -8.27 -15.11
N ILE A 55 -8.90 -7.16 -15.11
CA ILE A 55 -8.91 -6.18 -16.20
C ILE A 55 -8.49 -6.85 -17.52
N GLN A 56 -7.44 -7.67 -17.50
CA GLN A 56 -6.97 -8.44 -18.65
C GLN A 56 -8.07 -9.31 -19.23
N THR A 57 -8.87 -9.98 -18.38
CA THR A 57 -9.99 -10.82 -18.82
C THR A 57 -11.01 -10.02 -19.62
N TYR A 58 -11.39 -8.83 -19.17
CA TYR A 58 -12.33 -7.96 -19.89
C TYR A 58 -11.72 -7.38 -21.17
N TYR A 59 -10.44 -7.04 -21.15
CA TYR A 59 -9.73 -6.62 -22.34
C TYR A 59 -9.76 -7.74 -23.42
N GLU A 60 -9.42 -8.98 -23.06
CA GLU A 60 -9.45 -10.13 -23.98
C GLU A 60 -10.84 -10.36 -24.58
N ARG A 61 -11.90 -10.22 -23.79
CA ARG A 61 -13.27 -10.32 -24.29
C ARG A 61 -13.61 -9.22 -25.29
N SER A 62 -13.08 -8.02 -25.10
CA SER A 62 -13.25 -6.93 -26.08
C SER A 62 -12.47 -7.23 -27.37
N GLN A 63 -11.26 -7.79 -27.27
CA GLN A 63 -10.47 -8.18 -28.45
C GLN A 63 -11.11 -9.36 -29.21
N ALA A 64 -11.84 -10.23 -28.52
CA ALA A 64 -12.60 -11.33 -29.12
C ALA A 64 -13.92 -10.86 -29.77
N GLY A 65 -14.27 -9.59 -29.62
CA GLY A 65 -15.52 -9.02 -30.14
C GLY A 65 -16.79 -9.42 -29.35
N GLU A 66 -16.63 -9.96 -28.13
CA GLU A 66 -17.75 -10.27 -27.23
C GLU A 66 -18.33 -9.00 -26.59
N LEU A 67 -17.49 -8.00 -26.37
CA LEU A 67 -17.81 -6.70 -25.79
C LEU A 67 -17.19 -5.60 -26.64
N THR A 68 -17.79 -4.43 -26.66
CA THR A 68 -17.06 -3.22 -27.08
C THR A 68 -15.99 -2.88 -26.03
N GLU A 69 -14.97 -2.13 -26.40
CA GLU A 69 -13.93 -1.70 -25.45
C GLU A 69 -14.53 -0.88 -24.29
N GLU A 70 -15.52 -0.04 -24.59
CA GLU A 70 -16.21 0.78 -23.58
C GLU A 70 -16.97 -0.10 -22.58
N GLU A 71 -17.73 -1.08 -23.06
CA GLU A 71 -18.44 -2.05 -22.19
C GLU A 71 -17.44 -2.84 -21.33
N ALA A 72 -16.33 -3.28 -21.90
CA ALA A 72 -15.29 -4.01 -21.17
C ALA A 72 -14.67 -3.16 -20.06
N LYS A 73 -14.37 -1.88 -20.34
CA LYS A 73 -13.84 -0.92 -19.34
C LYS A 73 -14.84 -0.68 -18.22
N GLU A 74 -16.14 -0.48 -18.53
CA GLU A 74 -17.16 -0.25 -17.51
C GLU A 74 -17.32 -1.48 -16.61
N LEU A 75 -17.41 -2.68 -17.19
CA LEU A 75 -17.52 -3.92 -16.42
C LEU A 75 -16.28 -4.17 -15.54
N ALA A 76 -15.08 -3.93 -16.06
CA ALA A 76 -13.85 -4.03 -15.28
C ALA A 76 -13.86 -3.06 -14.09
N LYS A 77 -14.22 -1.78 -14.31
CA LYS A 77 -14.36 -0.78 -13.24
C LYS A 77 -15.36 -1.21 -12.18
N GLU A 78 -16.51 -1.74 -12.58
CA GLU A 78 -17.55 -2.19 -11.65
C GLU A 78 -17.03 -3.30 -10.73
N VAL A 79 -16.35 -4.31 -11.29
CA VAL A 79 -15.76 -5.40 -10.50
C VAL A 79 -14.70 -4.88 -9.54
N ILE A 80 -13.74 -4.08 -10.04
CA ILE A 80 -12.66 -3.52 -9.20
C ILE A 80 -13.22 -2.59 -8.11
N ARG A 81 -14.28 -1.82 -8.40
CA ARG A 81 -14.96 -0.97 -7.42
C ARG A 81 -15.54 -1.77 -6.26
N GLY A 82 -16.01 -2.99 -6.51
CA GLY A 82 -16.57 -3.89 -5.51
C GLY A 82 -15.54 -4.68 -4.71
N MET A 83 -14.30 -4.77 -5.20
CA MET A 83 -13.26 -5.54 -4.52
C MET A 83 -12.89 -4.92 -3.18
N ARG A 84 -12.84 -5.77 -2.16
CA ARG A 84 -12.34 -5.45 -0.82
C ARG A 84 -11.40 -6.56 -0.36
N TYR A 85 -10.45 -6.22 0.47
CA TYR A 85 -9.56 -7.17 1.11
C TYR A 85 -9.28 -6.72 2.55
N ARG A 86 -8.62 -7.57 3.37
CA ARG A 86 -8.51 -7.52 4.81
C ARG A 86 -9.84 -7.85 5.51
N ASP A 87 -9.74 -8.34 6.75
CA ASP A 87 -10.88 -8.84 7.53
C ASP A 87 -11.93 -7.75 7.83
N ASP A 88 -11.51 -6.50 7.83
CA ASP A 88 -12.35 -5.31 8.08
C ASP A 88 -12.85 -4.63 6.80
N ASP A 89 -12.59 -5.22 5.61
CA ASP A 89 -12.91 -4.65 4.30
C ASP A 89 -12.30 -3.25 4.05
N SER A 90 -11.24 -2.89 4.78
CA SER A 90 -10.57 -1.58 4.64
C SER A 90 -9.73 -1.44 3.37
N GLY A 91 -9.28 -2.55 2.81
CA GLY A 91 -8.50 -2.58 1.58
C GLY A 91 -9.36 -2.35 0.34
N TYR A 92 -8.94 -1.47 -0.55
CA TYR A 92 -9.60 -1.17 -1.82
C TYR A 92 -8.60 -0.70 -2.88
N MET A 93 -9.02 -0.76 -4.14
CA MET A 93 -8.22 -0.30 -5.28
C MET A 93 -8.85 0.93 -5.92
N TRP A 94 -8.02 1.74 -6.57
CA TRP A 94 -8.45 2.82 -7.45
C TRP A 94 -7.67 2.80 -8.75
N ILE A 95 -8.15 3.50 -9.74
CA ILE A 95 -7.57 3.55 -11.08
C ILE A 95 -7.42 5.01 -11.49
N ASP A 96 -6.22 5.38 -11.92
CA ASP A 96 -5.93 6.61 -12.66
C ASP A 96 -5.55 6.25 -14.09
N ASP A 97 -5.75 7.17 -15.04
CA ASP A 97 -5.15 7.05 -16.36
C ASP A 97 -3.76 7.73 -16.43
N THR A 98 -3.04 7.48 -17.51
CA THR A 98 -1.70 8.07 -17.70
C THR A 98 -1.72 9.57 -17.95
N ASP A 99 -2.89 10.18 -18.16
CA ASP A 99 -3.10 11.63 -18.24
C ASP A 99 -3.44 12.23 -16.86
N TYR A 100 -3.27 11.44 -15.79
CA TYR A 100 -3.50 11.80 -14.38
C TYR A 100 -4.98 12.01 -14.01
N ASN A 101 -5.93 11.54 -14.81
CA ASN A 101 -7.33 11.62 -14.45
C ASN A 101 -7.74 10.42 -13.58
N LEU A 102 -8.56 10.67 -12.58
CA LEU A 102 -9.16 9.62 -11.77
C LEU A 102 -10.22 8.89 -12.59
N VAL A 103 -9.96 7.64 -12.93
CA VAL A 103 -10.87 6.79 -13.71
C VAL A 103 -11.92 6.13 -12.82
N MET A 104 -11.50 5.65 -11.65
CA MET A 104 -12.39 4.97 -10.70
C MET A 104 -11.85 5.04 -9.28
N HIS A 105 -12.71 5.35 -8.30
CA HIS A 105 -12.38 5.33 -6.87
C HIS A 105 -13.62 4.93 -6.04
N PRO A 106 -13.55 3.84 -5.26
CA PRO A 106 -14.73 3.34 -4.54
C PRO A 106 -15.18 4.23 -3.38
N ILE A 107 -14.27 5.06 -2.82
CA ILE A 107 -14.56 5.94 -1.67
C ILE A 107 -14.81 7.38 -2.12
N LEU A 108 -14.28 7.80 -3.26
CA LEU A 108 -14.36 9.18 -3.78
C LEU A 108 -14.96 9.20 -5.20
N PRO A 109 -16.14 8.56 -5.43
CA PRO A 109 -16.71 8.46 -6.77
C PRO A 109 -17.06 9.83 -7.38
N GLU A 110 -17.31 10.84 -6.56
CA GLU A 110 -17.59 12.22 -6.98
C GLU A 110 -16.36 12.93 -7.59
N GLN A 111 -15.16 12.38 -7.40
CA GLN A 111 -13.92 12.91 -7.95
C GLN A 111 -13.52 12.24 -9.28
N GLU A 112 -14.25 11.22 -9.71
CA GLU A 112 -13.97 10.54 -10.98
C GLU A 112 -14.07 11.53 -12.15
N GLY A 113 -13.11 11.43 -13.09
CA GLY A 113 -12.94 12.36 -14.19
C GLY A 113 -12.06 13.59 -13.88
N ASN A 114 -11.78 13.88 -12.61
CA ASN A 114 -10.92 15.00 -12.26
C ASN A 114 -9.44 14.68 -12.52
N ASN A 115 -8.72 15.67 -13.05
CA ASN A 115 -7.28 15.58 -13.19
C ASN A 115 -6.60 15.78 -11.83
N ARG A 116 -5.70 14.86 -11.46
CA ARG A 116 -5.02 14.84 -10.16
C ARG A 116 -3.52 15.12 -10.25
N TYR A 117 -3.05 15.70 -11.36
CA TYR A 117 -1.62 15.99 -11.57
C TYR A 117 -1.00 16.78 -10.41
N ASP A 118 -1.72 17.79 -9.91
CA ASP A 118 -1.23 18.65 -8.84
C ASP A 118 -1.58 18.18 -7.42
N LEU A 119 -2.16 16.99 -7.28
CA LEU A 119 -2.51 16.46 -5.97
C LEU A 119 -1.25 16.21 -5.13
N THR A 120 -1.18 16.91 -4.00
CA THR A 120 -0.08 16.80 -3.03
C THR A 120 -0.60 16.44 -1.66
N ASP A 121 0.20 15.74 -0.89
CA ASP A 121 -0.04 15.54 0.53
C ASP A 121 0.41 16.76 1.37
N GLN A 122 0.21 16.67 2.70
CA GLN A 122 0.59 17.72 3.66
C GLN A 122 2.10 18.01 3.71
N ASN A 123 2.94 17.12 3.20
CA ASN A 123 4.40 17.25 3.13
C ASN A 123 4.88 17.71 1.74
N GLY A 124 3.95 17.98 0.81
CA GLY A 124 4.27 18.38 -0.56
C GLY A 124 4.64 17.23 -1.49
N VAL A 125 4.39 15.99 -1.11
CA VAL A 125 4.61 14.82 -1.95
C VAL A 125 3.61 14.84 -3.11
N LYS A 126 4.09 14.80 -4.34
CA LYS A 126 3.28 14.74 -5.57
C LYS A 126 2.76 13.31 -5.75
N ILE A 127 1.59 13.02 -5.19
CA ILE A 127 1.06 11.66 -5.03
C ILE A 127 0.95 10.96 -6.38
N ILE A 128 0.15 11.48 -7.31
CA ILE A 128 -0.15 10.80 -8.57
C ILE A 128 1.06 10.79 -9.51
N GLN A 129 1.87 11.84 -9.52
CA GLN A 129 3.11 11.86 -10.31
C GLN A 129 4.09 10.76 -9.87
N ASN A 130 4.22 10.52 -8.56
CA ASN A 130 5.07 9.45 -8.04
C ASN A 130 4.50 8.07 -8.36
N ILE A 131 3.18 7.90 -8.27
CA ILE A 131 2.48 6.67 -8.65
C ILE A 131 2.73 6.35 -10.13
N MET A 132 2.54 7.32 -11.03
CA MET A 132 2.81 7.15 -12.46
C MET A 132 4.25 6.75 -12.73
N LYS A 133 5.22 7.43 -12.09
CA LYS A 133 6.64 7.12 -12.23
C LYS A 133 6.96 5.67 -11.80
N SER A 134 6.35 5.19 -10.72
CA SER A 134 6.53 3.81 -10.25
C SER A 134 5.89 2.81 -11.21
N ALA A 135 4.69 3.11 -11.72
CA ALA A 135 3.98 2.28 -12.67
C ALA A 135 4.72 2.15 -14.00
N ASP A 136 5.27 3.25 -14.53
CA ASP A 136 6.09 3.27 -15.76
C ASP A 136 7.41 2.50 -15.60
N ALA A 137 7.91 2.35 -14.38
CA ALA A 137 9.07 1.52 -14.08
C ALA A 137 8.76 0.01 -13.97
N GLY A 138 7.52 -0.40 -14.25
CA GLY A 138 7.07 -1.79 -14.17
C GLY A 138 6.41 -2.16 -12.86
N GLY A 139 5.94 -1.18 -12.10
CA GLY A 139 5.32 -1.29 -10.80
C GLY A 139 6.25 -0.91 -9.64
N GLY A 140 5.67 -0.40 -8.56
CA GLY A 140 6.46 0.04 -7.41
C GLY A 140 5.65 0.60 -6.25
N TYR A 141 6.35 0.78 -5.14
CA TYR A 141 5.79 1.28 -3.89
C TYR A 141 5.98 2.79 -3.77
N ASN A 142 4.97 3.44 -3.15
CA ASN A 142 4.99 4.86 -2.82
C ASN A 142 4.45 5.06 -1.42
N GLU A 143 4.93 6.09 -0.71
CA GLU A 143 4.41 6.51 0.57
C GLU A 143 3.99 7.97 0.50
N PHE A 144 2.82 8.25 1.06
CA PHE A 144 2.25 9.59 1.14
C PHE A 144 1.19 9.64 2.24
N TYR A 145 0.86 10.82 2.71
CA TYR A 145 -0.25 11.02 3.63
C TYR A 145 -1.56 11.13 2.86
N PHE A 146 -2.59 10.43 3.34
CA PHE A 146 -3.91 10.48 2.74
C PHE A 146 -5.01 10.40 3.80
N THR A 147 -6.20 10.91 3.46
CA THR A 147 -7.36 10.85 4.35
C THR A 147 -7.95 9.45 4.36
N LYS A 148 -8.16 8.89 5.56
CA LYS A 148 -8.81 7.60 5.76
C LYS A 148 -10.28 7.64 5.31
N ALA A 149 -10.93 6.48 5.28
CA ALA A 149 -12.34 6.34 4.88
C ALA A 149 -13.34 7.12 5.77
N ASP A 150 -12.93 7.53 6.98
CA ASP A 150 -13.70 8.39 7.88
C ASP A 150 -13.83 9.85 7.37
N GLY A 151 -13.07 10.21 6.33
CA GLY A 151 -13.06 11.54 5.72
C GLY A 151 -12.37 12.63 6.55
N VAL A 152 -11.76 12.29 7.68
CA VAL A 152 -11.17 13.24 8.65
C VAL A 152 -9.73 12.92 8.99
N THR A 153 -9.43 11.66 9.31
CA THR A 153 -8.10 11.23 9.78
C THR A 153 -7.13 11.19 8.62
N VAL A 154 -6.03 11.94 8.72
CA VAL A 154 -4.92 11.92 7.76
C VAL A 154 -3.79 11.08 8.33
N ALA A 155 -3.39 10.02 7.63
CA ALA A 155 -2.38 9.08 8.08
C ALA A 155 -1.43 8.69 6.94
N PRO A 156 -0.21 8.21 7.26
CA PRO A 156 0.73 7.74 6.26
C PRO A 156 0.20 6.46 5.62
N LYS A 157 0.17 6.44 4.29
CA LYS A 157 -0.30 5.33 3.47
C LYS A 157 0.85 4.80 2.62
N ARG A 158 1.05 3.48 2.64
CA ARG A 158 1.94 2.78 1.73
C ARG A 158 1.13 2.14 0.63
N ALA A 159 1.44 2.47 -0.62
CA ALA A 159 0.70 2.03 -1.79
C ALA A 159 1.62 1.28 -2.77
N TYR A 160 1.05 0.35 -3.52
CA TYR A 160 1.67 -0.29 -4.68
C TYR A 160 0.84 0.01 -5.93
N SER A 161 1.51 0.29 -7.03
CA SER A 161 0.89 0.65 -8.29
C SER A 161 1.49 -0.13 -9.43
N GLU A 162 0.65 -0.53 -10.39
CA GLU A 162 1.08 -1.20 -11.62
C GLU A 162 0.23 -0.73 -12.80
N LYS A 163 0.83 -0.65 -13.99
CA LYS A 163 0.19 -0.18 -15.20
C LYS A 163 -0.39 -1.32 -16.01
N PHE A 164 -1.63 -1.16 -16.44
CA PHE A 164 -2.27 -1.95 -17.48
C PHE A 164 -2.14 -1.21 -18.83
N GLU A 165 -1.11 -1.55 -19.59
CA GLU A 165 -0.72 -0.85 -20.81
C GLU A 165 -1.82 -0.71 -21.85
N PRO A 166 -2.67 -1.76 -22.14
CA PRO A 166 -3.65 -1.67 -23.20
C PRO A 166 -4.65 -0.54 -23.06
N TRP A 167 -4.99 -0.18 -21.81
CA TRP A 167 -5.95 0.90 -21.53
C TRP A 167 -5.32 2.16 -20.93
N ASN A 168 -3.99 2.19 -20.79
CA ASN A 168 -3.28 3.26 -20.09
C ASN A 168 -3.81 3.49 -18.67
N TRP A 169 -4.22 2.41 -17.98
CA TRP A 169 -4.68 2.47 -16.61
C TRP A 169 -3.57 2.15 -15.63
N VAL A 170 -3.49 2.91 -14.57
CA VAL A 170 -2.63 2.64 -13.43
C VAL A 170 -3.51 2.23 -12.26
N VAL A 171 -3.40 0.97 -11.87
CA VAL A 171 -4.17 0.39 -10.76
C VAL A 171 -3.34 0.49 -9.51
N THR A 172 -3.92 1.03 -8.46
CA THR A 172 -3.22 1.29 -7.20
C THR A 172 -4.05 0.81 -6.02
N THR A 173 -3.39 0.24 -5.03
CA THR A 173 -3.95 -0.01 -3.70
C THR A 173 -2.93 0.34 -2.63
N GLY A 174 -3.35 0.41 -1.37
CA GLY A 174 -2.43 0.64 -0.27
C GLY A 174 -3.11 0.63 1.08
N ASN A 175 -2.31 0.34 2.11
CA ASN A 175 -2.72 0.28 3.50
C ASN A 175 -2.13 1.44 4.29
N TYR A 176 -2.80 1.85 5.37
CA TYR A 176 -2.27 2.85 6.29
C TYR A 176 -1.25 2.22 7.23
N ILE A 177 -0.10 2.90 7.39
CA ILE A 177 1.05 2.37 8.13
C ILE A 177 0.74 2.27 9.63
N ASP A 178 -0.07 3.17 10.17
CA ASP A 178 -0.52 3.14 11.56
C ASP A 178 -1.41 1.93 11.84
N ASP A 179 -2.33 1.57 10.95
CA ASP A 179 -3.17 0.37 11.09
C ASP A 179 -2.33 -0.91 11.12
N MET A 180 -1.22 -0.94 10.36
CA MET A 180 -0.28 -2.06 10.36
C MET A 180 0.49 -2.20 11.68
N THR A 181 0.73 -1.10 12.39
CA THR A 181 1.47 -1.11 13.67
C THR A 181 0.59 -1.38 14.88
N GLU A 182 -0.71 -1.20 14.80
CA GLU A 182 -1.66 -1.52 15.90
C GLU A 182 -1.92 -3.04 16.03
N GLU A 183 -1.58 -3.83 15.02
CA GLU A 183 -1.66 -5.30 15.05
C GLU A 183 -0.44 -5.96 15.75
N ILE A 184 0.51 -5.15 16.26
CA ILE A 184 1.73 -5.59 16.97
C ILE A 184 1.55 -5.44 18.49
#